data_4135ba87c744090d4d18995a83bd728e
#
_entry.id   4135ba87c744090d4d18995a83bd728e
#
_cell.length_a   1.000
_cell.length_b   1.000
_cell.length_c   1.000
_cell.angle_alpha   90.00
_cell.angle_beta   90.00
_cell.angle_gamma   90.00
#
_symmetry.space_group_name_H-M   'P 1'
#
loop_
_entity.id
_entity.type
_entity.pdbx_description
1 polymer ?
#
loop_
_entity_poly.entity_id
_entity_poly.type
_entity_poly.pdbx_seq_one_letter_code
_entity_poly.pdbx_strand_id
1 'polypeptide(L)'
;YSLNNASSATSVTENCAFDFASTIEIFPESVRDSLYLTGQFKVNDKLQLFTDVAYSRLDLTARIAPNPVPVSIPTSSALYSSYVLPYLSADQAAHVNTVAANYRAWDFGTRDSQTVTDSKHFVIGAEGEFGSWSYNTALSWSENAIDERYVGGYFKNQEFRDMVARNQFNPFLEYGKQSAEAQQLIANSIFNGTIRDASTTLQGVDFRLSGDLVKL
;
A
#
# COMPACT_ATOMS: atom_id res chain seq x y z
N TYR A 1 11.67 9.71 21.12
CA TYR A 1 10.28 10.00 21.54
C TYR A 1 10.16 11.49 21.85
N SER A 2 9.21 12.19 21.24
CA SER A 2 8.87 13.55 21.60
C SER A 2 7.64 13.55 22.50
N LEU A 3 7.69 14.31 23.59
CA LEU A 3 6.54 14.55 24.46
C LEU A 3 5.71 15.66 23.82
N ASN A 4 4.49 15.36 23.40
CA ASN A 4 3.52 16.37 22.98
C ASN A 4 2.67 16.75 24.19
N ASN A 5 2.91 17.95 24.73
CA ASN A 5 2.06 18.56 25.74
C ASN A 5 0.79 19.08 25.08
N ALA A 6 -0.31 18.32 25.18
CA ALA A 6 -1.64 18.85 24.89
C ALA A 6 -2.16 19.53 26.17
N SER A 7 -1.95 20.84 26.30
CA SER A 7 -2.50 21.62 27.40
C SER A 7 -3.98 21.90 27.16
N SER A 8 -4.86 21.19 27.84
CA SER A 8 -6.16 21.74 28.24
C SER A 8 -6.08 22.11 29.72
N ALA A 9 -6.74 23.18 30.10
CA ALA A 9 -6.59 23.88 31.39
C ALA A 9 -6.88 23.05 32.67
N THR A 10 -7.10 21.76 32.58
CA THR A 10 -7.49 20.87 33.72
C THR A 10 -6.78 19.51 33.76
N SER A 11 -5.96 19.15 32.76
CA SER A 11 -5.20 17.90 32.81
C SER A 11 -4.01 18.00 31.84
N VAL A 12 -2.81 17.96 32.38
CA VAL A 12 -1.59 17.78 31.59
C VAL A 12 -1.48 16.29 31.28
N THR A 13 -1.90 15.89 30.10
CA THR A 13 -1.66 14.53 29.59
C THR A 13 -0.35 14.55 28.81
N GLU A 14 0.72 14.09 29.41
CA GLU A 14 1.97 13.85 28.71
C GLU A 14 1.83 12.55 27.90
N ASN A 15 1.77 12.67 26.58
CA ASN A 15 1.74 11.52 25.68
C ASN A 15 3.07 11.40 24.95
N CYS A 16 3.65 10.21 24.98
CA CYS A 16 4.78 9.89 24.10
C CYS A 16 4.28 9.79 22.65
N ALA A 17 4.81 10.64 21.78
CA ALA A 17 4.52 10.56 20.35
C ALA A 17 5.60 9.74 19.62
N PHE A 18 5.16 9.04 18.59
CA PHE A 18 6.06 8.31 17.71
C PHE A 18 6.61 9.25 16.61
N ASP A 19 7.90 9.19 16.36
CA ASP A 19 8.51 9.92 15.27
C ASP A 19 8.26 9.20 13.93
N PHE A 20 7.22 9.62 13.24
CA PHE A 20 6.88 9.06 11.92
C PHE A 20 7.87 9.47 10.85
N ALA A 21 8.50 10.67 10.98
CA ALA A 21 9.40 11.18 9.96
C ALA A 21 10.64 10.31 9.77
N SER A 22 11.07 9.62 10.83
CA SER A 22 12.21 8.69 10.80
C SER A 22 11.94 7.40 10.01
N THR A 23 10.67 7.12 9.65
CA THR A 23 10.25 5.83 9.06
C THR A 23 9.51 5.96 7.75
N ILE A 24 9.20 7.20 7.33
CA ILE A 24 8.48 7.46 6.08
C ILE A 24 9.48 7.75 4.97
N GLU A 25 9.31 7.08 3.85
CA GLU A 25 10.05 7.38 2.62
C GLU A 25 9.45 8.61 1.94
N ILE A 26 10.30 9.58 1.55
CA ILE A 26 9.89 10.73 0.72
C ILE A 26 9.67 10.26 -0.73
N PHE A 27 10.51 9.35 -1.20
CA PHE A 27 10.43 8.74 -2.53
C PHE A 27 10.45 7.22 -2.36
N PRO A 28 9.33 6.54 -2.64
CA PRO A 28 9.30 5.09 -2.61
C PRO A 28 10.15 4.50 -3.73
N GLU A 29 10.71 3.33 -3.47
CA GLU A 29 11.45 2.56 -4.45
C GLU A 29 10.54 2.20 -5.62
N SER A 30 10.94 2.55 -6.84
CA SER A 30 10.16 2.25 -8.04
C SER A 30 11.04 1.91 -9.23
N VAL A 31 10.62 0.89 -9.98
CA VAL A 31 11.21 0.50 -11.26
C VAL A 31 10.13 0.58 -12.32
N ARG A 32 10.43 1.22 -13.43
CA ARG A 32 9.51 1.33 -14.57
C ARG A 32 10.19 0.91 -15.86
N ASP A 33 9.59 -0.05 -16.53
CA ASP A 33 9.92 -0.45 -17.88
C ASP A 33 8.80 0.00 -18.82
N SER A 34 9.16 0.53 -20.00
CA SER A 34 8.18 0.96 -20.98
C SER A 34 8.68 0.71 -22.40
N LEU A 35 7.77 0.25 -23.24
CA LEU A 35 7.98 0.07 -24.67
C LEU A 35 6.85 0.75 -25.42
N TYR A 36 7.20 1.53 -26.42
CA TYR A 36 6.24 2.12 -27.35
C TYR A 36 6.71 1.89 -28.79
N LEU A 37 5.82 1.38 -29.61
CA LEU A 37 6.05 1.15 -31.05
C LEU A 37 4.88 1.74 -31.82
N THR A 38 5.19 2.44 -32.92
CA THR A 38 4.22 2.90 -33.89
C THR A 38 4.63 2.44 -35.27
N GLY A 39 3.67 2.06 -36.07
CA GLY A 39 3.88 1.61 -37.43
C GLY A 39 2.89 2.25 -38.40
N GLN A 40 3.34 2.60 -39.58
CA GLN A 40 2.50 3.11 -40.64
C GLN A 40 2.88 2.38 -41.95
N PHE A 41 1.89 1.97 -42.71
CA PHE A 41 2.07 1.28 -43.97
C PHE A 41 1.15 1.87 -45.04
N LYS A 42 1.74 2.55 -45.99
CA LYS A 42 1.01 3.12 -47.14
C LYS A 42 0.73 2.01 -48.15
N VAL A 43 -0.55 1.65 -48.25
CA VAL A 43 -1.03 0.65 -49.22
C VAL A 43 -1.09 1.27 -50.62
N ASN A 44 -1.67 2.48 -50.70
CA ASN A 44 -1.73 3.30 -51.92
C ASN A 44 -1.96 4.78 -51.52
N ASP A 45 -2.20 5.67 -52.48
CA ASP A 45 -2.37 7.10 -52.22
C ASP A 45 -3.67 7.44 -51.47
N LYS A 46 -4.60 6.49 -51.34
CA LYS A 46 -5.93 6.67 -50.71
C LYS A 46 -6.14 5.80 -49.48
N LEU A 47 -5.14 4.99 -49.11
CA LEU A 47 -5.25 4.09 -47.93
C LEU A 47 -3.89 3.94 -47.29
N GLN A 48 -3.86 4.27 -46.00
CA GLN A 48 -2.77 4.02 -45.06
C GLN A 48 -3.27 3.20 -43.89
N LEU A 49 -2.52 2.20 -43.53
CA LEU A 49 -2.73 1.44 -42.29
C LEU A 49 -1.81 1.99 -41.21
N PHE A 50 -2.27 1.98 -40.00
CA PHE A 50 -1.44 2.35 -38.83
C PHE A 50 -1.64 1.40 -37.67
N THR A 51 -0.65 1.33 -36.81
CA THR A 51 -0.70 0.55 -35.57
C THR A 51 0.12 1.23 -34.49
N ASP A 52 -0.37 1.16 -33.26
CA ASP A 52 0.32 1.59 -32.05
C ASP A 52 0.31 0.46 -31.03
N VAL A 53 1.46 0.23 -30.42
CA VAL A 53 1.63 -0.74 -29.35
C VAL A 53 2.34 -0.04 -28.19
N ALA A 54 1.74 -0.10 -27.02
CA ALA A 54 2.37 0.39 -25.79
C ALA A 54 2.32 -0.69 -24.71
N TYR A 55 3.42 -0.83 -24.00
CA TYR A 55 3.55 -1.64 -22.80
C TYR A 55 4.26 -0.83 -21.73
N SER A 56 3.77 -0.89 -20.51
CA SER A 56 4.46 -0.34 -19.36
C SER A 56 4.27 -1.23 -18.15
N ARG A 57 5.36 -1.51 -17.45
CA ARG A 57 5.35 -2.16 -16.14
C ARG A 57 5.92 -1.21 -15.11
N LEU A 58 5.20 -1.05 -14.01
CA LEU A 58 5.64 -0.33 -12.83
C LEU A 58 5.68 -1.29 -11.65
N ASP A 59 6.83 -1.39 -10.99
CA ASP A 59 7.01 -2.05 -9.70
C ASP A 59 7.32 -0.97 -8.67
N LEU A 60 6.45 -0.81 -7.69
CA LEU A 60 6.52 0.21 -6.65
C LEU A 60 6.50 -0.47 -5.29
N THR A 61 7.54 -0.23 -4.47
CA THR A 61 7.55 -0.65 -3.06
C THR A 61 7.49 0.59 -2.16
N ALA A 62 6.40 0.70 -1.41
CA ALA A 62 6.20 1.78 -0.44
C ALA A 62 6.34 1.26 0.99
N ARG A 63 7.10 1.99 1.82
CA ARG A 63 7.35 1.67 3.23
C ARG A 63 6.78 2.78 4.10
N ILE A 64 5.97 2.38 5.08
CA ILE A 64 5.40 3.32 6.05
C ILE A 64 5.68 2.84 7.47
N ALA A 65 5.43 3.71 8.45
CA ALA A 65 5.70 3.45 9.85
C ALA A 65 5.13 2.09 10.33
N PRO A 66 5.78 1.43 11.30
CA PRO A 66 5.30 0.20 11.91
C PRO A 66 3.84 0.27 12.33
N ASN A 67 3.17 -0.86 12.41
CA ASN A 67 1.73 -0.91 12.69
C ASN A 67 1.39 -0.36 14.08
N PRO A 68 0.43 0.58 14.23
CA PRO A 68 -0.10 0.95 15.53
C PRO A 68 -1.05 -0.14 16.02
N VAL A 69 -0.80 -0.68 17.21
CA VAL A 69 -1.64 -1.75 17.78
C VAL A 69 -2.02 -1.41 19.22
N PRO A 70 -3.30 -1.35 19.54
CA PRO A 70 -3.74 -1.29 20.92
C PRO A 70 -3.51 -2.64 21.58
N VAL A 71 -2.87 -2.62 22.74
CA VAL A 71 -2.57 -3.79 23.56
C VAL A 71 -3.35 -3.68 24.87
N SER A 72 -4.04 -4.73 25.25
CA SER A 72 -4.78 -4.81 26.50
C SER A 72 -3.97 -5.61 27.52
N ILE A 73 -3.59 -4.98 28.62
CA ILE A 73 -2.79 -5.57 29.71
C ILE A 73 -3.70 -5.75 30.93
N PRO A 74 -4.16 -6.97 31.22
CA PRO A 74 -4.98 -7.22 32.41
C PRO A 74 -4.13 -7.13 33.69
N THR A 75 -4.76 -6.73 34.80
CA THR A 75 -4.08 -6.58 36.11
C THR A 75 -3.53 -7.91 36.65
N SER A 76 -4.04 -9.03 36.19
CA SER A 76 -3.51 -10.37 36.51
C SER A 76 -2.24 -10.74 35.77
N SER A 77 -1.81 -9.95 34.79
CA SER A 77 -0.63 -10.21 33.96
C SER A 77 0.68 -9.86 34.70
N ALA A 78 1.72 -10.65 34.47
CA ALA A 78 3.07 -10.33 34.93
C ALA A 78 3.58 -9.01 34.32
N LEU A 79 3.14 -8.66 33.10
CA LEU A 79 3.46 -7.37 32.47
C LEU A 79 2.88 -6.20 33.25
N TYR A 80 1.65 -6.33 33.77
CA TYR A 80 1.05 -5.29 34.59
C TYR A 80 1.85 -5.08 35.89
N SER A 81 2.13 -6.13 36.63
CA SER A 81 2.83 -6.03 37.93
C SER A 81 4.26 -5.49 37.77
N SER A 82 4.94 -5.80 36.67
CA SER A 82 6.33 -5.39 36.46
C SER A 82 6.48 -4.01 35.81
N TYR A 83 5.59 -3.65 34.88
CA TYR A 83 5.77 -2.47 34.03
C TYR A 83 4.71 -1.39 34.17
N VAL A 84 3.60 -1.65 34.84
CA VAL A 84 2.50 -0.70 34.99
C VAL A 84 2.28 -0.33 36.46
N LEU A 85 2.10 -1.32 37.31
CA LEU A 85 1.77 -1.12 38.73
C LEU A 85 2.76 -0.20 39.48
N PRO A 86 4.08 -0.26 39.26
CA PRO A 86 5.04 0.62 39.96
C PRO A 86 4.85 2.12 39.68
N TYR A 87 4.10 2.48 38.64
CA TYR A 87 3.87 3.86 38.19
C TYR A 87 2.46 4.36 38.53
N LEU A 88 1.61 3.53 39.12
CA LEU A 88 0.25 3.90 39.53
C LEU A 88 0.19 4.31 41.00
N SER A 89 -0.67 5.28 41.30
CA SER A 89 -1.05 5.53 42.69
C SER A 89 -1.89 4.38 43.26
N ALA A 90 -1.97 4.25 44.57
CA ALA A 90 -2.79 3.21 45.22
C ALA A 90 -4.29 3.32 44.81
N ASP A 91 -4.80 4.54 44.65
CA ASP A 91 -6.15 4.78 44.17
C ASP A 91 -6.36 4.34 42.73
N GLN A 92 -5.44 4.69 41.83
CA GLN A 92 -5.49 4.24 40.43
C GLN A 92 -5.42 2.72 40.33
N ALA A 93 -4.52 2.09 41.07
CA ALA A 93 -4.35 0.63 41.09
C ALA A 93 -5.59 -0.10 41.58
N ALA A 94 -6.34 0.49 42.56
CA ALA A 94 -7.55 -0.09 43.09
C ALA A 94 -8.75 -0.07 42.14
N HIS A 95 -8.76 0.84 41.15
CA HIS A 95 -9.89 1.04 40.22
C HIS A 95 -9.63 0.53 38.82
N VAL A 96 -8.42 0.03 38.51
CA VAL A 96 -8.05 -0.46 37.21
C VAL A 96 -8.17 -1.98 37.11
N ASN A 97 -8.88 -2.48 36.10
CA ASN A 97 -8.96 -3.91 35.78
C ASN A 97 -8.07 -4.30 34.56
N THR A 98 -7.89 -3.35 33.68
CA THR A 98 -7.12 -3.54 32.43
C THR A 98 -6.54 -2.22 32.00
N VAL A 99 -5.30 -2.23 31.54
CA VAL A 99 -4.65 -1.05 30.97
C VAL A 99 -4.58 -1.20 29.47
N ALA A 100 -5.05 -0.18 28.75
CA ALA A 100 -4.84 -0.08 27.31
C ALA A 100 -3.51 0.63 27.04
N ALA A 101 -2.58 -0.04 26.36
CA ALA A 101 -1.33 0.54 25.90
C ALA A 101 -1.35 0.65 24.38
N ASN A 102 -0.90 1.79 23.87
CA ASN A 102 -0.71 1.98 22.42
C ASN A 102 0.71 1.58 22.06
N TYR A 103 0.85 0.43 21.44
CA TYR A 103 2.13 -0.09 20.98
C TYR A 103 2.35 0.25 19.50
N ARG A 104 3.57 0.65 19.16
CA ARG A 104 4.02 0.75 17.77
C ARG A 104 4.89 -0.47 17.48
N ALA A 105 4.44 -1.33 16.56
CA ALA A 105 5.00 -2.66 16.34
C ALA A 105 6.36 -2.65 15.64
N TRP A 106 7.35 -1.97 16.25
CA TRP A 106 8.72 -1.84 15.74
C TRP A 106 9.41 -3.17 15.49
N ASP A 107 9.19 -4.13 16.39
CA ASP A 107 9.82 -5.45 16.28
C ASP A 107 9.34 -6.25 15.06
N PHE A 108 8.23 -5.83 14.44
CA PHE A 108 7.69 -6.42 13.21
C PHE A 108 8.19 -5.72 11.93
N GLY A 109 8.88 -4.59 12.08
CA GLY A 109 9.37 -3.78 10.97
C GLY A 109 8.39 -2.75 10.43
N THR A 110 8.78 -2.04 9.39
CA THR A 110 7.93 -1.12 8.62
C THR A 110 6.84 -1.89 7.88
N ARG A 111 5.70 -1.25 7.64
CA ARG A 111 4.64 -1.82 6.81
C ARG A 111 4.98 -1.60 5.34
N ASP A 112 5.43 -2.64 4.70
CA ASP A 112 5.89 -2.60 3.32
C ASP A 112 4.85 -3.20 2.40
N SER A 113 4.46 -2.44 1.38
CA SER A 113 3.56 -2.90 0.32
C SER A 113 4.23 -2.75 -1.03
N GLN A 114 4.13 -3.78 -1.84
CA GLN A 114 4.57 -3.78 -3.23
C GLN A 114 3.35 -3.76 -4.14
N THR A 115 3.38 -2.87 -5.13
CA THR A 115 2.36 -2.78 -6.16
C THR A 115 3.01 -2.94 -7.52
N VAL A 116 2.63 -3.99 -8.24
CA VAL A 116 3.05 -4.22 -9.62
C VAL A 116 1.86 -3.91 -10.53
N THR A 117 2.09 -3.01 -11.49
CA THR A 117 1.08 -2.62 -12.49
C THR A 117 1.62 -2.90 -13.88
N ASP A 118 0.89 -3.73 -14.64
CA ASP A 118 1.15 -4.00 -16.05
C ASP A 118 0.07 -3.33 -16.91
N SER A 119 0.48 -2.47 -17.83
CA SER A 119 -0.40 -1.76 -18.76
C SER A 119 -0.03 -2.13 -20.19
N LYS A 120 -1.03 -2.54 -20.96
CA LYS A 120 -0.90 -2.90 -22.37
C LYS A 120 -1.90 -2.10 -23.18
N HIS A 121 -1.48 -1.61 -24.32
CA HIS A 121 -2.34 -0.91 -25.26
C HIS A 121 -1.97 -1.29 -26.68
N PHE A 122 -2.97 -1.59 -27.49
CA PHE A 122 -2.84 -1.93 -28.87
C PHE A 122 -3.90 -1.23 -29.70
N VAL A 123 -3.49 -0.61 -30.80
CA VAL A 123 -4.36 0.01 -31.79
C VAL A 123 -3.98 -0.49 -33.16
N ILE A 124 -4.95 -0.81 -33.99
CA ILE A 124 -4.77 -1.00 -35.42
C ILE A 124 -5.85 -0.23 -36.15
N GLY A 125 -5.49 0.50 -37.18
CA GLY A 125 -6.42 1.35 -37.90
C GLY A 125 -6.08 1.55 -39.34
N ALA A 126 -7.01 2.21 -40.01
CA ALA A 126 -6.89 2.60 -41.41
C ALA A 126 -7.37 4.04 -41.60
N GLU A 127 -6.68 4.80 -42.38
CA GLU A 127 -7.06 6.15 -42.77
C GLU A 127 -6.86 6.37 -44.28
N GLY A 128 -7.63 7.29 -44.83
CA GLY A 128 -7.51 7.58 -46.22
C GLY A 128 -8.64 8.45 -46.78
N GLU A 129 -8.80 8.39 -48.09
CA GLU A 129 -9.75 9.20 -48.84
C GLU A 129 -10.67 8.33 -49.72
N PHE A 130 -11.95 8.68 -49.74
CA PHE A 130 -12.94 8.11 -50.64
C PHE A 130 -13.73 9.22 -51.30
N GLY A 131 -13.48 9.50 -52.60
CA GLY A 131 -14.04 10.65 -53.27
C GLY A 131 -13.58 11.98 -52.67
N SER A 132 -14.51 12.80 -52.20
CA SER A 132 -14.22 14.05 -51.47
C SER A 132 -14.23 13.87 -49.95
N TRP A 133 -14.35 12.66 -49.46
CA TRP A 133 -14.42 12.33 -48.03
C TRP A 133 -13.10 11.75 -47.56
N SER A 134 -12.68 12.18 -46.39
CA SER A 134 -11.60 11.52 -45.63
C SER A 134 -12.20 10.63 -44.55
N TYR A 135 -11.58 9.50 -44.29
CA TYR A 135 -11.98 8.58 -43.22
C TYR A 135 -10.81 8.20 -42.34
N ASN A 136 -11.12 7.92 -41.08
CA ASN A 136 -10.18 7.31 -40.12
C ASN A 136 -10.99 6.32 -39.27
N THR A 137 -10.48 5.11 -39.14
CA THR A 137 -11.09 4.08 -38.32
C THR A 137 -10.05 3.28 -37.58
N ALA A 138 -10.35 2.89 -36.35
CA ALA A 138 -9.44 2.11 -35.53
C ALA A 138 -10.19 1.11 -34.65
N LEU A 139 -9.49 0.02 -34.37
CA LEU A 139 -9.79 -0.91 -33.31
C LEU A 139 -8.74 -0.73 -32.22
N SER A 140 -9.18 -0.65 -30.97
CA SER A 140 -8.29 -0.54 -29.83
C SER A 140 -8.57 -1.63 -28.80
N TRP A 141 -7.52 -2.08 -28.15
CA TRP A 141 -7.56 -2.97 -27.01
C TRP A 141 -6.58 -2.48 -25.95
N SER A 142 -7.03 -2.44 -24.70
CA SER A 142 -6.18 -2.08 -23.57
C SER A 142 -6.45 -3.01 -22.42
N GLU A 143 -5.40 -3.33 -21.67
CA GLU A 143 -5.47 -4.05 -20.41
C GLU A 143 -4.62 -3.34 -19.38
N ASN A 144 -5.15 -3.19 -18.18
CA ASN A 144 -4.40 -2.76 -17.02
C ASN A 144 -4.60 -3.79 -15.90
N ALA A 145 -3.53 -4.42 -15.47
CA ALA A 145 -3.52 -5.40 -14.39
C ALA A 145 -2.70 -4.86 -13.22
N ILE A 146 -3.18 -5.09 -11.99
CA ILE A 146 -2.53 -4.69 -10.75
C ILE A 146 -2.44 -5.91 -9.82
N ASP A 147 -1.26 -6.17 -9.27
CA ASP A 147 -1.01 -7.09 -8.16
C ASP A 147 -0.46 -6.26 -6.99
N GLU A 148 -1.16 -6.28 -5.87
CA GLU A 148 -0.72 -5.62 -4.65
C GLU A 148 -0.53 -6.66 -3.56
N ARG A 149 0.64 -6.61 -2.90
CA ARG A 149 1.02 -7.56 -1.86
C ARG A 149 1.67 -6.86 -0.68
N TYR A 150 1.49 -7.42 0.49
CA TYR A 150 2.31 -7.07 1.64
C TYR A 150 3.62 -7.86 1.59
N VAL A 151 4.73 -7.16 1.81
CA VAL A 151 6.08 -7.73 1.75
C VAL A 151 6.88 -7.55 3.06
N GLY A 152 6.32 -6.84 4.04
CA GLY A 152 6.92 -6.67 5.36
C GLY A 152 6.00 -6.01 6.38
N GLY A 153 6.24 -6.22 7.68
CA GLY A 153 5.66 -5.52 8.82
C GLY A 153 4.17 -5.69 9.10
N TYR A 154 3.45 -6.37 8.24
CA TYR A 154 2.06 -6.75 8.49
C TYR A 154 2.00 -8.11 9.18
N PHE A 155 1.14 -8.26 10.16
CA PHE A 155 1.02 -9.47 10.95
C PHE A 155 -0.43 -9.77 11.33
N LYS A 156 -0.68 -10.99 11.73
CA LYS A 156 -1.99 -11.45 12.16
C LYS A 156 -2.28 -10.94 13.57
N ASN A 157 -3.24 -10.04 13.69
CA ASN A 157 -3.58 -9.35 14.94
C ASN A 157 -3.94 -10.31 16.08
N GLN A 158 -4.60 -11.42 15.79
CA GLN A 158 -4.98 -12.38 16.83
C GLN A 158 -3.76 -13.09 17.41
N GLU A 159 -2.83 -13.52 16.56
CA GLU A 159 -1.60 -14.15 17.00
C GLU A 159 -0.76 -13.22 17.88
N PHE A 160 -0.69 -11.93 17.52
CA PHE A 160 -0.02 -10.92 18.33
C PHE A 160 -0.68 -10.76 19.71
N ARG A 161 -2.01 -10.65 19.77
CA ARG A 161 -2.74 -10.55 21.05
C ARG A 161 -2.51 -11.78 21.94
N ASP A 162 -2.48 -12.95 21.32
CA ASP A 162 -2.24 -14.21 22.04
C ASP A 162 -0.81 -14.25 22.62
N MET A 163 0.20 -13.76 21.88
CA MET A 163 1.57 -13.63 22.38
C MET A 163 1.65 -12.72 23.61
N VAL A 164 0.97 -11.58 23.59
CA VAL A 164 0.92 -10.67 24.73
C VAL A 164 0.19 -11.30 25.91
N ALA A 165 -0.98 -11.91 25.70
CA ALA A 165 -1.77 -12.55 26.75
C ALA A 165 -1.02 -13.70 27.43
N ARG A 166 -0.16 -14.41 26.71
CA ARG A 166 0.67 -15.50 27.25
C ARG A 166 2.01 -15.02 27.82
N ASN A 167 2.26 -13.71 27.91
CA ASN A 167 3.53 -13.10 28.29
C ASN A 167 4.74 -13.56 27.44
N GLN A 168 4.50 -13.96 26.18
CA GLN A 168 5.52 -14.36 25.21
C GLN A 168 6.09 -13.16 24.46
N PHE A 169 5.42 -12.03 24.52
CA PHE A 169 5.85 -10.76 23.93
C PHE A 169 5.67 -9.64 24.97
N ASN A 170 6.68 -8.77 25.08
CA ASN A 170 6.64 -7.66 26.03
C ASN A 170 6.65 -6.30 25.29
N PRO A 171 5.50 -5.61 25.21
CA PRO A 171 5.39 -4.33 24.50
C PRO A 171 6.11 -3.16 25.17
N PHE A 172 6.66 -3.34 26.39
CA PHE A 172 7.37 -2.31 27.13
C PHE A 172 8.90 -2.35 26.91
N LEU A 173 9.39 -3.35 26.18
CA LEU A 173 10.83 -3.42 25.85
C LEU A 173 11.16 -2.47 24.69
N GLU A 174 12.40 -2.03 24.68
CA GLU A 174 12.98 -1.33 23.53
C GLU A 174 13.06 -2.26 22.32
N TYR A 175 13.07 -1.65 21.13
CA TYR A 175 13.24 -2.35 19.87
C TYR A 175 14.46 -3.31 19.89
N GLY A 176 14.23 -4.52 19.43
CA GLY A 176 15.25 -5.56 19.35
C GLY A 176 15.65 -6.21 20.68
N LYS A 177 14.96 -5.89 21.80
CA LYS A 177 15.21 -6.47 23.13
C LYS A 177 14.28 -7.62 23.49
N GLN A 178 13.45 -8.06 22.55
CA GLN A 178 12.61 -9.24 22.74
C GLN A 178 13.46 -10.52 22.90
N SER A 179 12.93 -11.50 23.63
CA SER A 179 13.58 -12.81 23.74
C SER A 179 13.71 -13.51 22.38
N ALA A 180 14.63 -14.45 22.25
CA ALA A 180 14.78 -15.23 21.02
C ALA A 180 13.49 -16.00 20.66
N GLU A 181 12.75 -16.49 21.65
CA GLU A 181 11.43 -17.11 21.44
C GLU A 181 10.42 -16.12 20.90
N ALA A 182 10.33 -14.91 21.47
CA ALA A 182 9.46 -13.86 20.98
C ALA A 182 9.82 -13.45 19.54
N GLN A 183 11.10 -13.32 19.22
CA GLN A 183 11.54 -13.01 17.86
C GLN A 183 11.11 -14.08 16.85
N GLN A 184 11.17 -15.36 17.23
CA GLN A 184 10.70 -16.44 16.37
C GLN A 184 9.17 -16.41 16.18
N LEU A 185 8.42 -16.11 17.24
CA LEU A 185 6.96 -15.95 17.16
C LEU A 185 6.58 -14.75 16.28
N ILE A 186 7.31 -13.63 16.40
CA ILE A 186 7.14 -12.46 15.52
C ILE A 186 7.33 -12.87 14.06
N ALA A 187 8.45 -13.52 13.74
CA ALA A 187 8.76 -13.95 12.37
C ALA A 187 7.67 -14.87 11.79
N ASN A 188 7.12 -15.77 12.59
CA ASN A 188 6.06 -16.68 12.17
C ASN A 188 4.68 -16.00 12.00
N SER A 189 4.45 -14.87 12.68
CA SER A 189 3.18 -14.13 12.61
C SER A 189 3.12 -13.11 11.47
N ILE A 190 4.26 -12.76 10.87
CA ILE A 190 4.30 -11.83 9.74
C ILE A 190 3.53 -12.43 8.56
N PHE A 191 2.66 -11.61 7.99
CA PHE A 191 1.91 -11.94 6.79
C PHE A 191 2.56 -11.31 5.57
N ASN A 192 3.03 -12.15 4.65
CA ASN A 192 3.47 -11.76 3.32
C ASN A 192 2.57 -12.44 2.29
N GLY A 193 2.05 -11.68 1.34
CA GLY A 193 1.17 -12.25 0.32
C GLY A 193 0.34 -11.22 -0.43
N THR A 194 -0.28 -11.65 -1.51
CA THR A 194 -1.18 -10.84 -2.32
C THR A 194 -2.43 -10.48 -1.54
N ILE A 195 -2.77 -9.20 -1.55
CA ILE A 195 -3.96 -8.63 -0.90
C ILE A 195 -4.98 -8.14 -1.92
N ARG A 196 -4.53 -7.84 -3.13
CA ARG A 196 -5.40 -7.44 -4.23
C ARG A 196 -4.77 -7.86 -5.55
N ASP A 197 -5.59 -8.50 -6.38
CA ASP A 197 -5.32 -8.82 -7.77
C ASP A 197 -6.55 -8.36 -8.58
N ALA A 198 -6.34 -7.50 -9.56
CA ALA A 198 -7.41 -6.96 -10.37
C ALA A 198 -6.92 -6.65 -11.77
N SER A 199 -7.82 -6.81 -12.74
CA SER A 199 -7.56 -6.40 -14.12
C SER A 199 -8.76 -5.69 -14.72
N THR A 200 -8.48 -4.77 -15.62
CA THR A 200 -9.49 -4.06 -16.41
C THR A 200 -9.12 -4.14 -17.87
N THR A 201 -10.08 -4.54 -18.70
CA THR A 201 -9.90 -4.59 -20.16
C THR A 201 -10.86 -3.62 -20.81
N LEU A 202 -10.35 -2.84 -21.76
CA LEU A 202 -11.14 -1.92 -22.59
C LEU A 202 -10.96 -2.30 -24.06
N GLN A 203 -12.06 -2.39 -24.78
CA GLN A 203 -12.09 -2.58 -26.24
C GLN A 203 -12.86 -1.42 -26.85
N GLY A 204 -12.36 -0.89 -27.95
CA GLY A 204 -12.95 0.25 -28.63
C GLY A 204 -12.94 0.09 -30.14
N VAL A 205 -13.97 0.68 -30.77
CA VAL A 205 -14.05 0.89 -32.20
C VAL A 205 -14.28 2.37 -32.43
N ASP A 206 -13.46 2.98 -33.25
CA ASP A 206 -13.59 4.39 -33.65
C ASP A 206 -13.80 4.46 -35.18
N PHE A 207 -14.70 5.33 -35.62
CA PHE A 207 -14.91 5.63 -37.01
C PHE A 207 -15.22 7.12 -37.19
N ARG A 208 -14.44 7.78 -38.03
CA ARG A 208 -14.62 9.18 -38.43
C ARG A 208 -14.74 9.28 -39.93
N LEU A 209 -15.66 10.11 -40.35
CA LEU A 209 -15.84 10.48 -41.75
C LEU A 209 -15.98 12.01 -41.84
N SER A 210 -15.17 12.64 -42.66
CA SER A 210 -15.17 14.10 -42.88
C SER A 210 -15.25 14.43 -44.35
N GLY A 211 -16.14 15.35 -44.72
CA GLY A 211 -16.33 15.81 -46.09
C GLY A 211 -17.42 16.86 -46.22
N ASP A 212 -17.51 17.46 -47.39
CA ASP A 212 -18.55 18.46 -47.69
C ASP A 212 -19.91 17.77 -47.92
N LEU A 213 -20.90 18.06 -47.07
CA LEU A 213 -22.26 17.57 -47.21
C LEU A 213 -23.03 18.31 -48.30
N VAL A 214 -22.76 19.60 -48.47
CA VAL A 214 -23.44 20.49 -49.45
C VAL A 214 -22.42 21.48 -50.00
N LYS A 215 -22.32 21.63 -51.30
CA LYS A 215 -21.67 22.81 -51.91
C LYS A 215 -22.73 23.90 -52.03
N LEU A 216 -22.53 24.99 -51.28
CA LEU A 216 -23.34 26.22 -51.43
C LEU A 216 -22.84 27.01 -52.63
#